data_6d14f6e89684740989532b4983abe762
#
_entry.id   6d14f6e89684740989532b4983abe762
#
_cell.length_a   1.000
_cell.length_b   1.000
_cell.length_c   1.000
_cell.angle_alpha   90.00
_cell.angle_beta   90.00
_cell.angle_gamma   90.00
#
_symmetry.space_group_name_H-M   'P 1'
#
loop_
_entity.id
_entity.type
_entity.pdbx_description
1 polymer ?
#
loop_
_entity_poly.entity_id
_entity_poly.type
_entity_poly.pdbx_seq_one_letter_code
_entity_poly.pdbx_strand_id
1 'polypeptide(L)'
;SLVGSEMCIRDRNKDNIPNLFEYKNKRIFDYEPLDPKDAPHGTVGIPRALNMYENYPFWATFFKRLGFSVVLSPQSTRKIYEMGIDSIPSESECYPAKLTHGHISWLIKQNVDFIFYPAVPYERKEFPDANNHYNCPIVTSYSENIKNNVDEITSGEVKFINPFMSFETVSYTHLTLP
;
A
#
# COMPACT_ATOMS: atom_id res chain seq x y z
N SER A 1 -2.29 -24.86 29.73
CA SER A 1 -3.10 -24.10 30.67
C SER A 1 -3.22 -22.65 30.17
N LEU A 2 -4.42 -22.20 29.92
CA LEU A 2 -4.78 -20.89 29.42
C LEU A 2 -4.67 -19.74 30.45
N VAL A 3 -4.24 -20.06 31.67
CA VAL A 3 -4.21 -19.13 32.81
C VAL A 3 -3.18 -17.99 32.62
N GLY A 4 -2.09 -18.22 31.88
CA GLY A 4 -1.07 -17.21 31.65
C GLY A 4 -1.47 -16.11 30.66
N SER A 5 -2.34 -16.42 29.70
CA SER A 5 -2.77 -15.45 28.70
C SER A 5 -3.79 -14.44 29.23
N GLU A 6 -4.68 -14.87 30.12
CA GLU A 6 -5.65 -13.96 30.76
C GLU A 6 -4.99 -13.00 31.76
N MET A 7 -3.96 -13.46 32.50
CA MET A 7 -3.17 -12.58 33.36
C MET A 7 -2.46 -11.48 32.54
N CYS A 8 -1.82 -11.84 31.44
CA CYS A 8 -1.17 -10.86 30.56
C CYS A 8 -2.14 -9.84 29.94
N ILE A 9 -3.40 -10.22 29.75
CA ILE A 9 -4.45 -9.31 29.25
C ILE A 9 -4.97 -8.36 30.35
N ARG A 10 -5.07 -8.85 31.61
CA ARG A 10 -5.52 -8.05 32.75
C ARG A 10 -4.46 -7.05 33.22
N ASP A 11 -3.19 -7.40 33.12
CA ASP A 11 -2.06 -6.52 33.47
C ASP A 11 -1.72 -5.50 32.36
N ARG A 12 -2.39 -5.52 31.22
CA ARG A 12 -2.41 -4.37 30.33
C ARG A 12 -3.16 -3.23 31.01
N ASN A 13 -2.48 -2.67 31.99
CA ASN A 13 -2.92 -1.50 32.67
C ASN A 13 -3.31 -0.43 31.66
N LYS A 14 -4.41 0.21 31.95
CA LYS A 14 -4.91 1.46 31.36
C LYS A 14 -3.95 2.64 31.58
N ASP A 15 -2.69 2.37 31.88
CA ASP A 15 -1.67 3.39 31.98
C ASP A 15 -1.43 3.95 30.58
N ASN A 16 -1.31 5.25 30.52
CA ASN A 16 -1.11 6.08 29.33
C ASN A 16 0.15 5.73 28.49
N ILE A 17 0.40 4.45 28.29
CA ILE A 17 1.48 3.99 27.41
C ILE A 17 1.02 4.20 25.96
N PRO A 18 1.70 5.07 25.20
CA PRO A 18 1.30 5.36 23.84
C PRO A 18 1.39 4.09 22.97
N ASN A 19 0.34 3.82 22.20
CA ASN A 19 0.35 2.77 21.21
C ASN A 19 1.18 3.22 20.00
N LEU A 20 2.45 2.78 19.96
CA LEU A 20 3.38 3.18 18.90
C LEU A 20 2.94 2.69 17.52
N PHE A 21 2.23 1.56 17.44
CA PHE A 21 1.67 1.08 16.17
C PHE A 21 0.59 2.04 15.64
N GLU A 22 -0.31 2.47 16.51
CA GLU A 22 -1.35 3.45 16.15
C GLU A 22 -0.72 4.80 15.77
N TYR A 23 0.28 5.24 16.53
CA TYR A 23 1.04 6.43 16.23
C TYR A 23 1.71 6.36 14.84
N LYS A 24 2.42 5.25 14.55
CA LYS A 24 3.03 5.01 13.23
C LYS A 24 1.97 5.04 12.12
N ASN A 25 0.85 4.36 12.30
CA ASN A 25 -0.24 4.36 11.31
C ASN A 25 -0.77 5.76 11.00
N LYS A 26 -1.02 6.56 12.02
CA LYS A 26 -1.45 7.95 11.83
C LYS A 26 -0.40 8.77 11.09
N ARG A 27 0.86 8.66 11.48
CA ARG A 27 1.97 9.39 10.85
C ARG A 27 2.15 9.07 9.38
N ILE A 28 1.89 7.82 8.97
CA ILE A 28 2.07 7.37 7.59
C ILE A 28 0.84 7.69 6.74
N PHE A 29 -0.37 7.54 7.26
CA PHE A 29 -1.58 7.53 6.44
C PHE A 29 -2.53 8.72 6.65
N ASP A 30 -2.28 9.56 7.63
CA ASP A 30 -3.13 10.72 7.95
C ASP A 30 -2.72 11.94 7.09
N TYR A 31 -3.01 11.85 5.80
CA TYR A 31 -2.80 12.91 4.81
C TYR A 31 -4.15 13.29 4.22
N GLU A 32 -4.54 14.55 4.35
CA GLU A 32 -5.75 15.06 3.72
C GLU A 32 -5.60 15.11 2.20
N PRO A 33 -6.44 14.37 1.44
CA PRO A 33 -6.46 14.45 -0.01
C PRO A 33 -6.98 15.83 -0.47
N LEU A 34 -6.82 16.13 -1.76
CA LEU A 34 -7.60 17.21 -2.38
C LEU A 34 -9.09 16.81 -2.42
N ASP A 35 -9.98 17.80 -2.25
CA ASP A 35 -11.38 17.58 -2.57
C ASP A 35 -11.47 17.18 -4.06
N PRO A 36 -12.24 16.16 -4.44
CA PRO A 36 -12.43 15.78 -5.85
C PRO A 36 -12.85 16.94 -6.75
N LYS A 37 -13.55 17.94 -6.20
CA LYS A 37 -13.96 19.17 -6.93
C LYS A 37 -12.78 20.08 -7.28
N ASP A 38 -11.73 20.03 -6.45
CA ASP A 38 -10.50 20.84 -6.59
C ASP A 38 -9.38 20.04 -7.25
N ALA A 39 -9.64 18.82 -7.71
CA ALA A 39 -8.67 17.92 -8.33
C ALA A 39 -8.84 17.92 -9.88
N PRO A 40 -8.17 18.82 -10.61
CA PRO A 40 -8.34 18.98 -12.06
C PRO A 40 -7.93 17.74 -12.86
N HIS A 41 -7.12 16.86 -12.29
CA HIS A 41 -6.62 15.66 -12.95
C HIS A 41 -7.34 14.37 -12.53
N GLY A 42 -8.36 14.48 -11.67
CA GLY A 42 -9.20 13.36 -11.24
C GLY A 42 -8.68 12.67 -9.98
N THR A 43 -8.98 11.37 -9.88
CA THR A 43 -8.78 10.55 -8.69
C THR A 43 -7.76 9.44 -8.91
N VAL A 44 -6.88 9.21 -7.92
CA VAL A 44 -5.95 8.09 -7.92
C VAL A 44 -6.17 7.20 -6.71
N GLY A 45 -6.36 5.90 -6.95
CA GLY A 45 -6.45 4.89 -5.91
C GLY A 45 -5.07 4.39 -5.48
N ILE A 46 -4.79 4.36 -4.18
CA ILE A 46 -3.56 3.80 -3.63
C ILE A 46 -3.93 2.70 -2.62
N PRO A 47 -3.45 1.44 -2.81
CA PRO A 47 -3.69 0.37 -1.85
C PRO A 47 -2.86 0.57 -0.59
N ARG A 48 -3.48 0.45 0.59
CA ARG A 48 -2.78 0.45 1.89
C ARG A 48 -2.17 -0.93 2.14
N ALA A 49 -1.12 -1.26 1.42
CA ALA A 49 -0.51 -2.58 1.43
C ALA A 49 1.01 -2.53 1.25
N LEU A 50 1.71 -3.51 1.77
CA LEU A 50 3.14 -3.74 1.60
C LEU A 50 4.00 -2.47 1.77
N ASN A 51 4.77 -2.07 0.75
CA ASN A 51 5.67 -0.91 0.79
C ASN A 51 4.96 0.44 0.95
N MET A 52 3.65 0.51 0.78
CA MET A 52 2.90 1.73 1.08
C MET A 52 2.93 2.09 2.57
N TYR A 53 3.22 1.14 3.46
CA TYR A 53 3.49 1.41 4.87
C TYR A 53 4.79 2.19 5.13
N GLU A 54 5.61 2.39 4.10
CA GLU A 54 6.80 3.24 4.12
C GLU A 54 6.64 4.44 3.17
N ASN A 55 6.12 4.23 1.96
CA ASN A 55 6.19 5.19 0.86
C ASN A 55 4.92 6.05 0.68
N TYR A 56 3.83 5.76 1.39
CA TYR A 56 2.57 6.51 1.22
C TYR A 56 2.71 8.04 1.42
N PRO A 57 3.47 8.56 2.42
CA PRO A 57 3.65 10.00 2.60
C PRO A 57 4.20 10.70 1.35
N PHE A 58 5.14 10.06 0.66
CA PHE A 58 5.69 10.55 -0.60
C PHE A 58 4.62 10.58 -1.69
N TRP A 59 3.90 9.47 -1.90
CA TRP A 59 2.90 9.37 -2.97
C TRP A 59 1.69 10.27 -2.73
N ALA A 60 1.20 10.36 -1.50
CA ALA A 60 0.11 11.26 -1.14
C ALA A 60 0.46 12.72 -1.46
N THR A 61 1.68 13.14 -1.11
CA THR A 61 2.18 14.49 -1.39
C THR A 61 2.39 14.72 -2.88
N PHE A 62 2.96 13.74 -3.58
CA PHE A 62 3.24 13.80 -5.02
C PHE A 62 1.95 13.98 -5.83
N PHE A 63 0.98 13.09 -5.65
CA PHE A 63 -0.28 13.17 -6.38
C PHE A 63 -1.11 14.39 -6.01
N LYS A 64 -1.12 14.78 -4.74
CA LYS A 64 -1.78 16.02 -4.31
C LYS A 64 -1.19 17.24 -5.02
N ARG A 65 0.14 17.33 -5.14
CA ARG A 65 0.81 18.43 -5.84
C ARG A 65 0.61 18.42 -7.35
N LEU A 66 0.39 17.24 -7.91
CA LEU A 66 0.00 17.11 -9.32
C LEU A 66 -1.49 17.38 -9.58
N GLY A 67 -2.27 17.72 -8.55
CA GLY A 67 -3.69 18.04 -8.71
C GLY A 67 -4.61 16.82 -8.79
N PHE A 68 -4.20 15.66 -8.25
CA PHE A 68 -5.06 14.50 -8.09
C PHE A 68 -5.66 14.43 -6.68
N SER A 69 -6.88 13.95 -6.57
CA SER A 69 -7.45 13.52 -5.30
C SER A 69 -7.04 12.08 -5.02
N VAL A 70 -6.40 11.84 -3.87
CA VAL A 70 -5.90 10.51 -3.51
C VAL A 70 -6.96 9.75 -2.72
N VAL A 71 -7.35 8.58 -3.22
CA VAL A 71 -8.23 7.63 -2.53
C VAL A 71 -7.39 6.50 -1.95
N LEU A 72 -7.16 6.55 -0.64
CA LEU A 72 -6.45 5.50 0.07
C LEU A 72 -7.42 4.40 0.50
N SER A 73 -7.10 3.13 0.26
CA SER A 73 -7.91 2.03 0.78
C SER A 73 -7.88 1.99 2.32
N PRO A 74 -8.95 1.47 2.99
CA PRO A 74 -9.06 1.50 4.44
C PRO A 74 -8.02 0.61 5.12
N GLN A 75 -8.01 0.59 6.46
CA GLN A 75 -7.17 -0.34 7.21
C GLN A 75 -7.53 -1.80 6.86
N SER A 76 -6.49 -2.64 6.86
CA SER A 76 -6.64 -4.08 6.66
C SER A 76 -7.52 -4.70 7.73
N THR A 77 -8.54 -5.41 7.30
CA THR A 77 -9.46 -6.15 8.12
C THR A 77 -9.76 -7.50 7.47
N ARG A 78 -10.37 -8.42 8.21
CA ARG A 78 -10.86 -9.66 7.62
C ARG A 78 -11.80 -9.41 6.43
N LYS A 79 -12.66 -8.40 6.51
CA LYS A 79 -13.56 -8.03 5.42
C LYS A 79 -12.81 -7.59 4.16
N ILE A 80 -11.71 -6.83 4.32
CA ILE A 80 -10.84 -6.46 3.18
C ILE A 80 -10.21 -7.72 2.58
N TYR A 81 -9.68 -8.62 3.40
CA TYR A 81 -9.13 -9.88 2.90
C TYR A 81 -10.15 -10.68 2.08
N GLU A 82 -11.37 -10.85 2.61
CA GLU A 82 -12.45 -11.58 1.96
C GLU A 82 -12.86 -11.00 0.60
N MET A 83 -12.70 -9.68 0.40
CA MET A 83 -13.00 -9.03 -0.88
C MET A 83 -12.04 -9.41 -2.03
N GLY A 84 -10.86 -9.88 -1.72
CA GLY A 84 -9.84 -10.20 -2.72
C GLY A 84 -9.52 -11.68 -2.87
N ILE A 85 -10.20 -12.57 -2.13
CA ILE A 85 -9.86 -14.01 -2.08
C ILE A 85 -9.83 -14.64 -3.47
N ASP A 86 -10.78 -14.32 -4.33
CA ASP A 86 -10.99 -14.97 -5.62
C ASP A 86 -9.83 -14.69 -6.61
N SER A 87 -9.10 -13.59 -6.41
CA SER A 87 -7.97 -13.21 -7.27
C SER A 87 -6.60 -13.64 -6.72
N ILE A 88 -6.53 -14.27 -5.54
CA ILE A 88 -5.27 -14.73 -4.95
C ILE A 88 -4.78 -15.98 -5.71
N PRO A 89 -3.63 -15.93 -6.40
CA PRO A 89 -3.20 -17.02 -7.26
C PRO A 89 -2.62 -18.21 -6.49
N SER A 90 -2.15 -18.03 -5.26
CA SER A 90 -1.52 -19.09 -4.48
C SER A 90 -1.78 -18.96 -2.97
N GLU A 91 -2.05 -20.09 -2.34
CA GLU A 91 -2.16 -20.17 -0.88
C GLU A 91 -0.81 -19.98 -0.17
N SER A 92 0.29 -20.22 -0.84
CA SER A 92 1.65 -20.12 -0.27
C SER A 92 2.16 -18.69 -0.13
N GLU A 93 1.45 -17.70 -0.67
CA GLU A 93 1.81 -16.30 -0.51
C GLU A 93 1.65 -15.82 0.92
N CYS A 94 2.48 -14.88 1.33
CA CYS A 94 2.40 -14.31 2.67
C CYS A 94 1.09 -13.52 2.86
N TYR A 95 0.59 -13.51 4.09
CA TYR A 95 -0.69 -12.86 4.40
C TYR A 95 -0.76 -11.37 4.02
N PRO A 96 0.29 -10.54 4.25
CA PRO A 96 0.29 -9.16 3.77
C PRO A 96 0.13 -9.01 2.26
N ALA A 97 0.70 -9.91 1.48
CA ALA A 97 0.53 -9.95 0.03
C ALA A 97 -0.92 -10.27 -0.35
N LYS A 98 -1.52 -11.28 0.27
CA LYS A 98 -2.93 -11.64 0.05
C LYS A 98 -3.88 -10.48 0.35
N LEU A 99 -3.60 -9.68 1.39
CA LEU A 99 -4.38 -8.50 1.72
C LEU A 99 -4.41 -7.46 0.58
N THR A 100 -3.35 -7.39 -0.22
CA THR A 100 -3.27 -6.43 -1.35
C THR A 100 -4.42 -6.64 -2.33
N HIS A 101 -4.80 -7.88 -2.63
CA HIS A 101 -5.94 -8.19 -3.51
C HIS A 101 -7.23 -7.55 -3.00
N GLY A 102 -7.49 -7.66 -1.71
CA GLY A 102 -8.66 -7.04 -1.09
C GLY A 102 -8.65 -5.50 -1.14
N HIS A 103 -7.49 -4.91 -0.95
CA HIS A 103 -7.33 -3.45 -1.08
C HIS A 103 -7.57 -2.98 -2.52
N ILE A 104 -7.09 -3.72 -3.51
CA ILE A 104 -7.32 -3.45 -4.94
C ILE A 104 -8.81 -3.61 -5.27
N SER A 105 -9.44 -4.71 -4.87
CA SER A 105 -10.89 -4.93 -5.09
C SER A 105 -11.74 -3.84 -4.44
N TRP A 106 -11.31 -3.32 -3.28
CA TRP A 106 -11.99 -2.19 -2.65
C TRP A 106 -11.85 -0.91 -3.49
N LEU A 107 -10.65 -0.61 -4.00
CA LEU A 107 -10.39 0.58 -4.83
C LEU A 107 -11.15 0.54 -6.15
N ILE A 108 -11.27 -0.61 -6.79
CA ILE A 108 -12.08 -0.82 -8.00
C ILE A 108 -13.53 -0.36 -7.75
N LYS A 109 -14.10 -0.73 -6.60
CA LYS A 109 -15.46 -0.33 -6.20
C LYS A 109 -15.62 1.17 -5.90
N GLN A 110 -14.52 1.92 -5.73
CA GLN A 110 -14.56 3.37 -5.55
C GLN A 110 -14.64 4.15 -6.87
N ASN A 111 -14.56 3.48 -8.02
CA ASN A 111 -14.57 4.09 -9.35
C ASN A 111 -13.52 5.21 -9.50
N VAL A 112 -12.28 4.95 -9.04
CA VAL A 112 -11.15 5.86 -9.23
C VAL A 112 -10.72 5.87 -10.70
N ASP A 113 -10.17 6.97 -11.20
CA ASP A 113 -9.73 7.08 -12.60
C ASP A 113 -8.59 6.13 -12.94
N PHE A 114 -7.73 5.84 -11.97
CA PHE A 114 -6.72 4.79 -12.05
C PHE A 114 -6.24 4.36 -10.67
N ILE A 115 -5.67 3.17 -10.60
CA ILE A 115 -5.00 2.65 -9.40
C ILE A 115 -3.51 2.72 -9.64
N PHE A 116 -2.78 3.27 -8.67
CA PHE A 116 -1.32 3.37 -8.69
C PHE A 116 -0.70 2.44 -7.65
N TYR A 117 0.13 1.51 -8.12
CA TYR A 117 0.85 0.58 -7.26
C TYR A 117 2.20 0.19 -7.87
N PRO A 118 3.30 0.92 -7.57
CA PRO A 118 4.60 0.71 -8.19
C PRO A 118 5.30 -0.55 -7.67
N ALA A 119 6.12 -1.14 -8.51
CA ALA A 119 7.11 -2.16 -8.14
C ALA A 119 8.40 -1.47 -7.69
N VAL A 120 8.76 -1.62 -6.41
CA VAL A 120 9.92 -0.94 -5.82
C VAL A 120 10.94 -1.99 -5.34
N PRO A 121 12.00 -2.28 -6.10
CA PRO A 121 13.03 -3.24 -5.69
C PRO A 121 13.98 -2.69 -4.62
N TYR A 122 14.30 -1.39 -4.70
CA TYR A 122 15.27 -0.74 -3.83
C TYR A 122 14.65 0.48 -3.17
N GLU A 123 14.74 0.52 -1.84
CA GLU A 123 14.41 1.70 -1.06
C GLU A 123 15.62 2.63 -0.94
N ARG A 124 15.37 3.85 -0.48
CA ARG A 124 16.44 4.78 -0.19
C ARG A 124 17.33 4.24 0.93
N LYS A 125 18.64 4.25 0.74
CA LYS A 125 19.58 3.87 1.77
C LYS A 125 19.67 4.96 2.84
N GLU A 126 18.90 4.81 3.92
CA GLU A 126 18.86 5.78 5.03
C GLU A 126 20.05 5.64 5.97
N PHE A 127 20.54 4.42 6.16
CA PHE A 127 21.65 4.10 7.04
C PHE A 127 22.86 3.68 6.21
N PRO A 128 23.96 4.47 6.22
CA PRO A 128 25.17 4.14 5.45
C PRO A 128 25.76 2.76 5.75
N ASP A 129 25.67 2.33 7.01
CA ASP A 129 26.24 1.06 7.50
C ASP A 129 25.29 -0.15 7.28
N ALA A 130 24.08 0.07 6.74
CA ALA A 130 23.17 -1.03 6.42
C ALA A 130 23.74 -1.90 5.29
N ASN A 131 23.66 -3.21 5.45
CA ASN A 131 24.19 -4.18 4.48
C ASN A 131 23.44 -4.12 3.13
N ASN A 132 22.14 -3.86 3.17
CA ASN A 132 21.30 -3.73 1.98
C ASN A 132 20.08 -2.83 2.24
N HIS A 133 19.39 -2.47 1.18
CA HIS A 133 18.16 -1.67 1.17
C HIS A 133 17.15 -2.22 0.15
N TYR A 134 17.20 -3.54 -0.07
CA TYR A 134 16.28 -4.24 -0.97
C TYR A 134 14.96 -4.52 -0.29
N ASN A 135 13.87 -4.35 -1.04
CA ASN A 135 12.59 -4.90 -0.64
C ASN A 135 12.58 -6.43 -0.81
N CYS A 136 11.70 -7.11 -0.08
CA CYS A 136 11.53 -8.53 -0.27
C CYS A 136 10.98 -8.82 -1.69
N PRO A 137 11.23 -10.02 -2.26
CA PRO A 137 10.77 -10.38 -3.60
C PRO A 137 9.27 -10.18 -3.82
N ILE A 138 8.46 -10.41 -2.79
CA ILE A 138 7.01 -10.18 -2.85
C ILE A 138 6.71 -8.70 -3.09
N VAL A 139 7.26 -7.79 -2.29
CA VAL A 139 7.06 -6.34 -2.47
C VAL A 139 7.48 -5.90 -3.87
N THR A 140 8.61 -6.41 -4.36
CA THR A 140 9.15 -6.05 -5.67
C THR A 140 8.25 -6.48 -6.84
N SER A 141 7.62 -7.65 -6.75
CA SER A 141 6.90 -8.25 -7.88
C SER A 141 5.38 -8.19 -7.76
N TYR A 142 4.84 -7.81 -6.61
CA TYR A 142 3.43 -8.04 -6.32
C TYR A 142 2.49 -7.16 -7.15
N SER A 143 2.92 -6.00 -7.60
CA SER A 143 2.14 -5.17 -8.51
C SER A 143 1.92 -5.86 -9.87
N GLU A 144 2.89 -6.63 -10.36
CA GLU A 144 2.73 -7.46 -11.56
C GLU A 144 1.82 -8.67 -11.29
N ASN A 145 1.90 -9.26 -10.10
CA ASN A 145 0.98 -10.31 -9.68
C ASN A 145 -0.48 -9.80 -9.72
N ILE A 146 -0.76 -8.67 -9.10
CA ILE A 146 -2.08 -8.02 -9.14
C ILE A 146 -2.54 -7.77 -10.59
N LYS A 147 -1.69 -7.19 -11.42
CA LYS A 147 -1.99 -6.88 -12.82
C LYS A 147 -2.43 -8.09 -13.64
N ASN A 148 -1.89 -9.26 -13.33
CA ASN A 148 -2.14 -10.48 -14.09
C ASN A 148 -3.24 -11.39 -13.48
N ASN A 149 -3.71 -11.12 -12.27
CA ASN A 149 -4.65 -11.99 -11.55
C ASN A 149 -5.95 -11.29 -11.13
N VAL A 150 -6.09 -9.98 -11.33
CA VAL A 150 -7.34 -9.26 -11.07
C VAL A 150 -8.03 -9.00 -12.41
N ASP A 151 -9.19 -9.60 -12.61
CA ASP A 151 -9.89 -9.64 -13.90
C ASP A 151 -10.19 -8.25 -14.45
N GLU A 152 -10.65 -7.31 -13.64
CA GLU A 152 -11.01 -5.94 -14.05
C GLU A 152 -9.76 -5.15 -14.52
N ILE A 153 -8.59 -5.49 -14.01
CA ILE A 153 -7.32 -4.90 -14.44
C ILE A 153 -6.83 -5.59 -15.71
N THR A 154 -6.88 -6.92 -15.74
CA THR A 154 -6.43 -7.72 -16.90
C THR A 154 -7.27 -7.44 -18.13
N SER A 155 -8.58 -7.25 -17.98
CA SER A 155 -9.49 -6.88 -19.08
C SER A 155 -9.31 -5.44 -19.56
N GLY A 156 -8.64 -4.59 -18.79
CA GLY A 156 -8.47 -3.16 -19.08
C GLY A 156 -9.68 -2.31 -18.69
N GLU A 157 -10.64 -2.87 -17.96
CA GLU A 157 -11.79 -2.12 -17.42
C GLU A 157 -11.31 -1.05 -16.40
N VAL A 158 -10.30 -1.39 -15.60
CA VAL A 158 -9.70 -0.49 -14.63
C VAL A 158 -8.25 -0.17 -15.04
N LYS A 159 -7.94 1.12 -15.17
CA LYS A 159 -6.59 1.56 -15.46
C LYS A 159 -5.68 1.33 -14.25
N PHE A 160 -4.64 0.53 -14.45
CA PHE A 160 -3.66 0.17 -13.42
C PHE A 160 -2.27 0.63 -13.84
N ILE A 161 -1.63 1.43 -12.99
CA ILE A 161 -0.30 2.00 -13.25
C ILE A 161 0.67 1.41 -12.22
N ASN A 162 1.55 0.55 -12.68
CA ASN A 162 2.50 -0.18 -11.85
C ASN A 162 3.95 -0.04 -12.37
N PRO A 163 4.52 1.18 -12.39
CA PRO A 163 5.86 1.39 -12.88
C PRO A 163 6.88 0.65 -12.02
N PHE A 164 7.94 0.15 -12.67
CA PHE A 164 9.11 -0.34 -11.98
C PHE A 164 9.99 0.86 -11.61
N MET A 165 10.18 1.11 -10.31
CA MET A 165 10.86 2.30 -9.80
C MET A 165 11.84 1.92 -8.69
N SER A 166 13.05 2.51 -8.74
CA SER A 166 14.03 2.41 -7.67
C SER A 166 14.19 3.75 -6.97
N PHE A 167 14.21 3.75 -5.65
CA PHE A 167 14.53 4.94 -4.85
C PHE A 167 16.03 5.08 -4.54
N GLU A 168 16.87 4.20 -5.06
CA GLU A 168 18.31 4.21 -4.81
C GLU A 168 18.99 5.47 -5.35
N THR A 169 18.66 5.87 -6.59
CA THR A 169 19.21 7.09 -7.21
C THR A 169 18.18 7.80 -8.08
N VAL A 170 18.19 9.13 -8.05
CA VAL A 170 17.28 9.98 -8.86
C VAL A 170 17.44 9.74 -10.36
N SER A 171 18.62 9.34 -10.83
CA SER A 171 18.90 9.08 -12.25
C SER A 171 18.13 7.91 -12.83
N TYR A 172 17.79 6.90 -12.02
CA TYR A 172 16.98 5.76 -12.48
C TYR A 172 15.49 6.09 -12.61
N THR A 173 14.97 7.00 -11.80
CA THR A 173 13.57 7.44 -11.90
C THR A 173 13.29 8.27 -13.16
N HIS A 174 14.29 8.92 -13.74
CA HIS A 174 14.13 9.66 -14.99
C HIS A 174 14.14 8.77 -16.26
N LEU A 175 14.67 7.54 -16.17
CA LEU A 175 14.76 6.62 -17.32
C LEU A 175 13.53 5.73 -17.50
N THR A 176 12.65 5.68 -16.51
CA THR A 176 11.48 4.78 -16.50
C THR A 176 10.13 5.48 -16.68
N LEU A 177 10.11 6.79 -16.83
CA LEU A 177 8.91 7.52 -17.23
C LEU A 177 8.94 7.69 -18.77
N PRO A 178 7.92 7.19 -19.48
CA PRO A 178 7.76 7.43 -20.90
C PRO A 178 7.48 8.90 -21.21
#